data_355c645ad456619ba2d450f0909a7549
#
_entry.id   355c645ad456619ba2d450f0909a7549
#
_cell.length_a   1.000
_cell.length_b   1.000
_cell.length_c   1.000
_cell.angle_alpha   90.00
_cell.angle_beta   90.00
_cell.angle_gamma   90.00
#
_symmetry.space_group_name_H-M   'P 1'
#
loop_
_entity.id
_entity.type
_entity.pdbx_description
1 polymer ?
#
loop_
_entity_poly.entity_id
_entity_poly.type
_entity_poly.pdbx_seq_one_letter_code
_entity_poly.pdbx_strand_id
1 'polypeptide(L)'
;RFLLKLYFRLRLFPRSEARFNKAIIYPKPLDRNNLDKVEPSLSSDHSRHYFENFVMENILRDLPISYLEGYKTLLKMQSQFCEAENIFTANAHFASELFKVWSAEQQFKGSNLIISSHGGALYPLYTVFDHQEKIADYRIVWGLEWMRGQTRMPANKLNAKVKSYNSNGDISLIDYDGLKYSYRCATIPMGPLTVEVYNQNKDFINCLSQDVRKKMKVRPFPLGGWETKDRYIDDFGFDIISSQGSLSNTILNSRLVICAYPQTTFSEAMYSGIPTMILFHEEFWEVQPIYNELISLLKEAGIMYTDKILAAQHVESIAGDPMEWWNEPQTILAREKFNELCLTIESNPIDSWVELFRAISAGGSSKR
;
A
#
# COMPACT_ATOMS: atom_id res chain seq x y z
N ARG A 1 10.20 -13.12 8.42
CA ARG A 1 8.89 -13.78 8.19
C ARG A 1 8.82 -15.19 8.79
N PHE A 2 9.84 -16.03 8.57
CA PHE A 2 9.90 -17.39 9.15
C PHE A 2 10.06 -17.35 10.67
N LEU A 3 10.95 -16.52 11.20
CA LEU A 3 11.18 -16.36 12.65
C LEU A 3 9.96 -15.77 13.37
N LEU A 4 9.28 -14.77 12.78
CA LEU A 4 8.00 -14.27 13.29
C LEU A 4 6.93 -15.37 13.33
N LYS A 5 6.77 -16.12 12.23
CA LYS A 5 5.87 -17.26 12.17
C LYS A 5 6.25 -18.33 13.21
N LEU A 6 7.52 -18.59 13.42
CA LEU A 6 8.00 -19.57 14.39
C LEU A 6 7.81 -19.07 15.84
N TYR A 7 8.07 -17.79 16.10
CA TYR A 7 7.89 -17.17 17.40
C TYR A 7 6.41 -17.11 17.82
N PHE A 8 5.53 -16.72 16.91
CA PHE A 8 4.08 -16.79 17.12
C PHE A 8 3.59 -18.24 17.23
N ARG A 9 4.20 -19.18 16.53
CA ARG A 9 3.87 -20.61 16.64
C ARG A 9 4.21 -21.19 18.00
N LEU A 10 5.31 -20.80 18.61
CA LEU A 10 5.86 -21.46 19.80
C LEU A 10 5.39 -20.83 21.12
N ARG A 11 4.84 -19.63 21.12
CA ARG A 11 4.62 -18.88 22.37
C ARG A 11 3.26 -18.22 22.61
N LEU A 12 2.42 -17.93 21.65
CA LEU A 12 1.37 -16.94 21.93
C LEU A 12 -0.04 -17.20 21.41
N PHE A 13 -0.28 -18.04 20.40
CA PHE A 13 -1.64 -18.18 19.89
C PHE A 13 -1.97 -19.60 19.44
N PRO A 14 -3.13 -20.14 19.83
CA PRO A 14 -3.74 -21.24 19.14
C PRO A 14 -4.08 -20.76 17.73
N ARG A 15 -3.62 -21.51 16.79
CA ARG A 15 -3.45 -21.19 15.40
C ARG A 15 -4.69 -21.47 14.57
N SER A 16 -5.06 -20.54 13.71
CA SER A 16 -5.51 -20.93 12.39
C SER A 16 -5.14 -19.87 11.37
N GLU A 17 -4.27 -20.19 10.42
CA GLU A 17 -4.27 -19.49 9.14
C GLU A 17 -5.59 -19.87 8.47
N ALA A 18 -6.66 -19.17 8.78
CA ALA A 18 -7.92 -19.35 8.11
C ALA A 18 -7.72 -18.99 6.63
N ARG A 19 -7.81 -19.99 5.77
CA ARG A 19 -7.65 -19.79 4.32
C ARG A 19 -8.99 -19.34 3.76
N PHE A 20 -9.15 -18.02 3.62
CA PHE A 20 -10.33 -17.41 3.03
C PHE A 20 -10.35 -17.46 1.48
N ASN A 21 -9.45 -18.20 0.86
CA ASN A 21 -9.32 -18.33 -0.60
C ASN A 21 -10.19 -19.48 -1.18
N LYS A 22 -11.28 -19.82 -0.53
CA LYS A 22 -12.21 -20.81 -1.09
C LYS A 22 -13.02 -20.16 -2.20
N ALA A 23 -13.17 -20.86 -3.32
CA ALA A 23 -14.11 -20.45 -4.36
C ALA A 23 -15.53 -20.38 -3.80
N ILE A 24 -16.19 -19.25 -4.01
CA ILE A 24 -17.56 -19.01 -3.56
C ILE A 24 -18.46 -19.19 -4.76
N ILE A 25 -19.39 -20.13 -4.67
CA ILE A 25 -20.44 -20.32 -5.68
C ILE A 25 -21.66 -19.57 -5.19
N TYR A 26 -21.93 -18.45 -5.83
CA TYR A 26 -23.10 -17.64 -5.53
C TYR A 26 -24.35 -18.20 -6.25
N PRO A 27 -25.55 -18.01 -5.66
CA PRO A 27 -26.82 -18.27 -6.36
C PRO A 27 -26.93 -17.39 -7.62
N LYS A 28 -27.84 -17.77 -8.51
CA LYS A 28 -28.16 -16.90 -9.66
C LYS A 28 -28.68 -15.55 -9.15
N PRO A 29 -28.28 -14.43 -9.80
CA PRO A 29 -28.84 -13.13 -9.48
C PRO A 29 -30.38 -13.14 -9.61
N LEU A 30 -31.06 -12.46 -8.70
CA LEU A 30 -32.48 -12.21 -8.79
C LEU A 30 -32.76 -11.18 -9.90
N ASP A 31 -33.98 -11.21 -10.46
CA ASP A 31 -34.46 -10.10 -11.27
C ASP A 31 -34.76 -8.89 -10.37
N ARG A 32 -33.75 -8.04 -10.22
CA ARG A 32 -33.81 -6.89 -9.31
C ARG A 32 -34.64 -5.73 -9.83
N ASN A 33 -35.09 -5.78 -11.08
CA ASN A 33 -35.97 -4.75 -11.63
C ASN A 33 -37.37 -4.81 -11.00
N ASN A 34 -37.77 -5.99 -10.50
CA ASN A 34 -39.07 -6.22 -9.88
C ASN A 34 -38.99 -6.30 -8.33
N LEU A 35 -37.84 -5.97 -7.74
CA LEU A 35 -37.77 -5.84 -6.28
C LEU A 35 -38.50 -4.57 -5.86
N ASP A 36 -39.44 -4.75 -4.93
CA ASP A 36 -40.13 -3.61 -4.31
C ASP A 36 -39.08 -2.66 -3.73
N LYS A 37 -39.33 -1.38 -3.84
CA LYS A 37 -38.46 -0.35 -3.25
C LYS A 37 -38.29 -0.67 -1.77
N VAL A 38 -37.05 -0.73 -1.31
CA VAL A 38 -36.80 -0.80 0.14
C VAL A 38 -37.28 0.50 0.73
N GLU A 39 -38.42 0.46 1.40
CA GLU A 39 -38.81 1.56 2.26
C GLU A 39 -37.80 1.57 3.44
N PRO A 40 -36.98 2.62 3.54
CA PRO A 40 -36.09 2.70 4.68
C PRO A 40 -36.95 2.90 5.93
N SER A 41 -36.77 2.04 6.90
CA SER A 41 -37.26 2.23 8.28
C SER A 41 -36.62 3.42 9.00
N LEU A 42 -35.95 4.28 8.27
CA LEU A 42 -35.29 5.50 8.75
C LEU A 42 -36.30 6.63 8.70
N SER A 43 -36.51 7.26 9.85
CA SER A 43 -37.39 8.38 10.14
C SER A 43 -37.79 9.24 8.94
N SER A 44 -39.07 9.59 8.86
CA SER A 44 -39.70 10.49 7.90
C SER A 44 -39.18 11.93 7.93
N ASP A 45 -37.87 12.09 7.84
CA ASP A 45 -37.27 13.40 7.66
C ASP A 45 -37.39 13.81 6.20
N HIS A 46 -38.31 14.73 5.92
CA HIS A 46 -38.60 15.25 4.58
C HIS A 46 -37.48 16.10 3.98
N SER A 47 -36.33 16.22 4.67
CA SER A 47 -35.17 17.02 4.25
C SER A 47 -34.09 16.24 3.48
N ARG A 48 -34.38 14.99 3.08
CA ARG A 48 -33.36 14.21 2.35
C ARG A 48 -32.98 14.87 1.04
N HIS A 49 -31.67 15.00 0.86
CA HIS A 49 -31.09 15.51 -0.37
C HIS A 49 -31.47 14.61 -1.56
N TYR A 50 -31.63 15.20 -2.76
CA TYR A 50 -31.97 14.48 -4.00
C TYR A 50 -31.07 13.24 -4.23
N PHE A 51 -29.79 13.33 -3.94
CA PHE A 51 -28.83 12.23 -4.07
C PHE A 51 -29.13 11.07 -3.12
N GLU A 52 -29.53 11.32 -1.90
CA GLU A 52 -29.91 10.26 -0.93
C GLU A 52 -31.14 9.49 -1.41
N ASN A 53 -32.13 10.19 -1.94
CA ASN A 53 -33.30 9.56 -2.53
C ASN A 53 -32.92 8.70 -3.74
N PHE A 54 -32.06 9.22 -4.63
CA PHE A 54 -31.55 8.46 -5.77
C PHE A 54 -30.82 7.18 -5.33
N VAL A 55 -29.95 7.26 -4.32
CA VAL A 55 -29.24 6.09 -3.76
C VAL A 55 -30.25 5.07 -3.22
N MET A 56 -31.21 5.50 -2.42
CA MET A 56 -32.22 4.60 -1.83
C MET A 56 -33.09 3.90 -2.88
N GLU A 57 -33.42 4.57 -3.96
CA GLU A 57 -34.20 3.99 -5.05
C GLU A 57 -33.43 2.96 -5.89
N ASN A 58 -32.10 3.07 -5.93
CA ASN A 58 -31.26 2.25 -6.81
C ASN A 58 -30.39 1.22 -6.08
N ILE A 59 -30.16 1.37 -4.77
CA ILE A 59 -29.18 0.58 -4.02
C ILE A 59 -29.37 -0.94 -4.14
N LEU A 60 -30.61 -1.42 -4.21
CA LEU A 60 -30.88 -2.85 -4.36
C LEU A 60 -30.40 -3.41 -5.71
N ARG A 61 -30.40 -2.57 -6.76
CA ARG A 61 -29.91 -2.97 -8.08
C ARG A 61 -28.38 -3.06 -8.10
N ASP A 62 -27.73 -2.21 -7.34
CA ASP A 62 -26.27 -2.04 -7.33
C ASP A 62 -25.57 -2.86 -6.25
N LEU A 63 -26.31 -3.44 -5.28
CA LEU A 63 -25.72 -4.30 -4.27
C LEU A 63 -25.02 -5.49 -4.91
N PRO A 64 -23.76 -5.80 -4.53
CA PRO A 64 -23.08 -7.01 -4.95
C PRO A 64 -23.90 -8.26 -4.59
N ILE A 65 -23.86 -9.28 -5.45
CA ILE A 65 -24.52 -10.58 -5.23
C ILE A 65 -24.15 -11.17 -3.86
N SER A 66 -22.91 -10.96 -3.44
CA SER A 66 -22.40 -11.41 -2.13
C SER A 66 -23.20 -10.88 -0.94
N TYR A 67 -23.79 -9.71 -1.04
CA TYR A 67 -24.50 -9.04 0.07
C TYR A 67 -26.03 -9.18 0.02
N LEU A 68 -26.57 -9.68 -1.05
CA LEU A 68 -28.00 -9.92 -1.17
C LEU A 68 -28.29 -11.42 -1.34
N GLU A 69 -28.17 -11.93 -2.55
CA GLU A 69 -28.51 -13.35 -2.84
C GLU A 69 -27.54 -14.34 -2.20
N GLY A 70 -26.25 -13.97 -2.14
CA GLY A 70 -25.17 -14.83 -1.67
C GLY A 70 -24.86 -14.74 -0.18
N TYR A 71 -25.49 -13.82 0.57
CA TYR A 71 -25.14 -13.56 1.96
C TYR A 71 -25.30 -14.81 2.85
N LYS A 72 -26.41 -15.55 2.67
CA LYS A 72 -26.61 -16.82 3.39
C LYS A 72 -25.55 -17.87 3.09
N THR A 73 -25.02 -17.87 1.88
CA THR A 73 -23.90 -18.76 1.49
C THR A 73 -22.62 -18.37 2.24
N LEU A 74 -22.32 -17.08 2.33
CA LEU A 74 -21.17 -16.58 3.09
C LEU A 74 -21.29 -16.90 4.58
N LEU A 75 -22.48 -16.70 5.18
CA LEU A 75 -22.75 -17.08 6.58
C LEU A 75 -22.53 -18.57 6.83
N LYS A 76 -22.98 -19.44 5.93
CA LYS A 76 -22.76 -20.89 6.04
C LYS A 76 -21.27 -21.25 5.89
N MET A 77 -20.57 -20.59 4.99
CA MET A 77 -19.13 -20.84 4.78
C MET A 77 -18.28 -20.34 5.96
N GLN A 78 -18.60 -19.16 6.51
CA GLN A 78 -17.83 -18.60 7.61
C GLN A 78 -17.95 -19.41 8.91
N SER A 79 -19.08 -20.07 9.15
CA SER A 79 -19.28 -20.92 10.35
C SER A 79 -18.33 -22.13 10.42
N GLN A 80 -17.60 -22.43 9.33
CA GLN A 80 -16.58 -23.48 9.30
C GLN A 80 -15.22 -23.01 9.84
N PHE A 81 -15.04 -21.71 10.08
CA PHE A 81 -13.82 -21.16 10.67
C PHE A 81 -13.92 -21.16 12.19
N CYS A 82 -12.75 -21.31 12.83
CA CYS A 82 -12.70 -21.26 14.28
C CYS A 82 -13.03 -19.86 14.80
N GLU A 83 -13.52 -19.80 16.02
CA GLU A 83 -13.62 -18.58 16.77
C GLU A 83 -12.22 -18.03 17.11
N ALA A 84 -12.09 -16.73 17.17
CA ALA A 84 -10.85 -16.05 17.47
C ALA A 84 -11.10 -14.90 18.43
N GLU A 85 -10.32 -14.79 19.48
CA GLU A 85 -10.38 -13.65 20.40
C GLU A 85 -9.83 -12.38 19.76
N ASN A 86 -8.74 -12.52 19.01
CA ASN A 86 -8.07 -11.45 18.31
C ASN A 86 -7.87 -11.82 16.84
N ILE A 87 -8.28 -10.94 15.94
CA ILE A 87 -8.21 -11.10 14.49
C ILE A 87 -7.22 -10.07 13.96
N PHE A 88 -6.12 -10.54 13.34
CA PHE A 88 -5.12 -9.66 12.75
C PHE A 88 -5.14 -9.75 11.22
N THR A 89 -5.20 -8.60 10.57
CA THR A 89 -5.11 -8.50 9.10
C THR A 89 -4.40 -7.23 8.67
N ALA A 90 -3.86 -7.25 7.44
CA ALA A 90 -3.35 -6.06 6.76
C ALA A 90 -4.12 -5.74 5.46
N ASN A 91 -4.86 -6.68 4.87
CA ASN A 91 -5.64 -6.42 3.66
C ASN A 91 -6.82 -7.39 3.42
N ALA A 92 -7.02 -8.43 4.23
CA ALA A 92 -8.11 -9.38 4.02
C ALA A 92 -9.49 -8.70 4.18
N HIS A 93 -9.60 -7.71 5.07
CA HIS A 93 -10.79 -6.87 5.25
C HIS A 93 -11.20 -6.10 3.99
N PHE A 94 -10.27 -5.92 3.06
CA PHE A 94 -10.51 -5.27 1.78
C PHE A 94 -10.79 -6.29 0.65
N ALA A 95 -10.02 -7.39 0.60
CA ALA A 95 -9.94 -8.27 -0.56
C ALA A 95 -10.83 -9.52 -0.49
N SER A 96 -11.36 -9.89 0.70
CA SER A 96 -12.06 -11.16 0.88
C SER A 96 -13.43 -10.99 1.52
N GLU A 97 -14.50 -11.23 0.75
CA GLU A 97 -15.88 -11.16 1.24
C GLU A 97 -16.12 -12.17 2.38
N LEU A 98 -15.55 -13.35 2.28
CA LEU A 98 -15.68 -14.36 3.32
C LEU A 98 -14.99 -13.93 4.63
N PHE A 99 -13.83 -13.27 4.53
CA PHE A 99 -13.16 -12.69 5.70
C PHE A 99 -14.00 -11.57 6.32
N LYS A 100 -14.58 -10.69 5.51
CA LYS A 100 -15.42 -9.58 6.00
C LYS A 100 -16.60 -10.11 6.83
N VAL A 101 -17.33 -11.09 6.30
CA VAL A 101 -18.47 -11.68 7.00
C VAL A 101 -18.01 -12.38 8.27
N TRP A 102 -16.95 -13.19 8.19
CA TRP A 102 -16.43 -13.90 9.36
C TRP A 102 -15.93 -12.93 10.45
N SER A 103 -15.16 -11.92 10.10
CA SER A 103 -14.64 -10.96 11.07
C SER A 103 -15.74 -10.11 11.71
N ALA A 104 -16.78 -9.74 10.96
CA ALA A 104 -17.94 -9.02 11.50
C ALA A 104 -18.72 -9.88 12.51
N GLU A 105 -18.96 -11.16 12.20
CA GLU A 105 -19.60 -12.11 13.12
C GLU A 105 -18.76 -12.34 14.40
N GLN A 106 -17.43 -12.38 14.26
CA GLN A 106 -16.55 -12.53 15.42
C GLN A 106 -16.52 -11.25 16.26
N GLN A 107 -16.47 -10.06 15.65
CA GLN A 107 -16.56 -8.77 16.38
C GLN A 107 -17.91 -8.65 17.10
N PHE A 108 -19.01 -9.07 16.47
CA PHE A 108 -20.31 -9.10 17.13
C PHE A 108 -20.33 -9.99 18.38
N LYS A 109 -19.51 -11.05 18.41
CA LYS A 109 -19.31 -11.94 19.56
C LYS A 109 -18.29 -11.42 20.57
N GLY A 110 -17.68 -10.24 20.33
CA GLY A 110 -16.72 -9.60 21.23
C GLY A 110 -15.24 -9.80 20.89
N SER A 111 -14.92 -10.31 19.70
CA SER A 111 -13.52 -10.39 19.22
C SER A 111 -12.97 -9.03 18.86
N ASN A 112 -11.66 -8.82 19.01
CA ASN A 112 -10.98 -7.62 18.56
C ASN A 112 -10.51 -7.77 17.11
N LEU A 113 -10.80 -6.77 16.26
CA LEU A 113 -10.25 -6.66 14.92
C LEU A 113 -9.06 -5.70 14.90
N ILE A 114 -7.89 -6.23 14.61
CA ILE A 114 -6.61 -5.52 14.56
C ILE A 114 -6.23 -5.36 13.09
N ILE A 115 -6.22 -4.12 12.59
CA ILE A 115 -5.86 -3.84 11.20
C ILE A 115 -4.54 -3.08 11.14
N SER A 116 -3.52 -3.71 10.53
CA SER A 116 -2.23 -3.08 10.27
C SER A 116 -2.18 -2.47 8.88
N SER A 117 -1.42 -1.39 8.71
CA SER A 117 -1.07 -0.89 7.38
C SER A 117 -0.47 -1.99 6.53
N HIS A 118 -0.98 -2.14 5.31
CA HIS A 118 -0.49 -3.11 4.33
C HIS A 118 0.81 -2.65 3.66
N GLY A 119 0.95 -1.37 3.50
CA GLY A 119 2.08 -0.65 2.94
C GLY A 119 2.13 0.75 3.52
N GLY A 120 3.07 1.55 3.10
CA GLY A 120 3.18 2.94 3.54
C GLY A 120 4.35 3.64 2.88
N ALA A 121 4.24 4.89 2.81
CA ALA A 121 5.13 6.02 2.70
C ALA A 121 4.27 7.25 2.91
N LEU A 122 3.93 8.00 1.86
CA LEU A 122 3.01 9.12 1.92
C LEU A 122 1.57 8.60 1.71
N TYR A 123 0.70 8.74 2.70
CA TYR A 123 -0.69 8.31 2.57
C TYR A 123 -1.45 9.16 1.58
N PRO A 124 -2.18 8.56 0.62
CA PRO A 124 -3.09 9.28 -0.26
C PRO A 124 -4.16 10.03 0.53
N LEU A 125 -4.65 11.15 -0.02
CA LEU A 125 -5.71 11.95 0.59
C LEU A 125 -6.98 11.13 0.78
N TYR A 126 -7.35 10.34 -0.24
CA TYR A 126 -8.44 9.36 -0.18
C TYR A 126 -8.00 8.02 -0.74
N THR A 127 -8.44 6.95 -0.08
CA THR A 127 -8.15 5.58 -0.52
C THR A 127 -9.30 4.64 -0.17
N VAL A 128 -9.41 3.57 -0.94
CA VAL A 128 -10.36 2.48 -0.68
C VAL A 128 -10.18 1.81 0.68
N PHE A 129 -9.07 2.09 1.36
CA PHE A 129 -8.78 1.54 2.69
C PHE A 129 -9.28 2.44 3.84
N ASP A 130 -9.86 3.61 3.57
CA ASP A 130 -10.23 4.57 4.62
C ASP A 130 -11.26 4.01 5.61
N HIS A 131 -12.11 3.07 5.16
CA HIS A 131 -13.05 2.39 6.05
C HIS A 131 -12.36 1.59 7.19
N GLN A 132 -11.08 1.22 7.03
CA GLN A 132 -10.32 0.48 8.05
C GLN A 132 -10.23 1.24 9.37
N GLU A 133 -10.21 2.58 9.32
CA GLU A 133 -10.16 3.44 10.49
C GLU A 133 -11.45 3.38 11.33
N LYS A 134 -12.57 2.98 10.70
CA LYS A 134 -13.89 2.89 11.35
C LYS A 134 -14.22 1.50 11.87
N ILE A 135 -13.69 0.45 11.22
CA ILE A 135 -14.04 -0.94 11.55
C ILE A 135 -13.05 -1.61 12.50
N ALA A 136 -11.81 -1.08 12.61
CA ALA A 136 -10.78 -1.65 13.47
C ALA A 136 -11.02 -1.29 14.94
N ASP A 137 -10.89 -2.27 15.85
CA ASP A 137 -10.76 -2.01 17.28
C ASP A 137 -9.36 -1.47 17.61
N TYR A 138 -8.35 -1.96 16.88
CA TYR A 138 -6.96 -1.50 16.96
C TYR A 138 -6.42 -1.25 15.57
N ARG A 139 -6.03 -0.01 15.30
CA ARG A 139 -5.47 0.41 14.02
C ARG A 139 -3.96 0.63 14.14
N ILE A 140 -3.17 -0.13 13.38
CA ILE A 140 -1.71 -0.09 13.43
C ILE A 140 -1.17 0.61 12.20
N VAL A 141 -0.32 1.62 12.41
CA VAL A 141 0.34 2.41 11.36
C VAL A 141 1.86 2.25 11.46
N TRP A 142 2.57 2.46 10.33
CA TRP A 142 4.03 2.34 10.28
C TRP A 142 4.76 3.62 10.64
N GLY A 143 4.11 4.75 10.45
CA GLY A 143 4.64 6.08 10.69
C GLY A 143 3.82 6.86 11.69
N LEU A 144 3.67 8.15 11.43
CA LEU A 144 2.94 9.06 12.29
C LEU A 144 1.50 8.60 12.55
N GLU A 145 1.06 8.72 13.79
CA GLU A 145 -0.34 8.57 14.20
C GLU A 145 -1.08 9.86 13.86
N TRP A 146 -1.81 9.87 12.75
CA TRP A 146 -2.51 11.04 12.21
C TRP A 146 -4.01 11.04 12.50
N MET A 147 -4.52 9.94 13.07
CA MET A 147 -5.90 9.82 13.55
C MET A 147 -5.92 9.24 14.97
N ARG A 148 -6.93 9.66 15.74
CA ARG A 148 -7.14 9.12 17.08
C ARG A 148 -7.39 7.60 17.02
N GLY A 149 -6.75 6.85 17.91
CA GLY A 149 -6.92 5.40 18.03
C GLY A 149 -5.95 4.59 17.19
N GLN A 150 -5.06 5.25 16.44
CA GLN A 150 -3.95 4.58 15.78
C GLN A 150 -2.84 4.25 16.79
N THR A 151 -2.09 3.20 16.52
CA THR A 151 -0.90 2.79 17.26
C THR A 151 0.26 2.62 16.30
N ARG A 152 1.34 3.31 16.55
CA ARG A 152 2.55 3.26 15.75
C ARG A 152 3.36 2.00 16.05
N MET A 153 3.71 1.24 15.01
CA MET A 153 4.49 0.01 15.13
C MET A 153 5.50 -0.14 13.99
N PRO A 154 6.61 -0.86 14.23
CA PRO A 154 7.56 -1.16 13.17
C PRO A 154 6.91 -1.84 11.98
N ALA A 155 7.28 -1.39 10.78
CA ALA A 155 6.74 -1.92 9.55
C ALA A 155 7.11 -3.41 9.37
N ASN A 156 6.11 -4.25 9.20
CA ASN A 156 6.28 -5.71 9.10
C ASN A 156 6.89 -6.19 7.77
N LYS A 157 7.03 -5.29 6.79
CA LYS A 157 7.60 -5.59 5.46
C LYS A 157 9.04 -5.11 5.27
N LEU A 158 9.53 -4.21 6.11
CA LEU A 158 10.86 -3.62 5.96
C LEU A 158 11.91 -4.54 6.56
N ASN A 159 12.58 -5.34 5.73
CA ASN A 159 13.49 -6.38 6.19
C ASN A 159 14.92 -6.27 5.63
N ALA A 160 15.11 -5.46 4.60
CA ALA A 160 16.37 -5.45 3.86
C ALA A 160 17.11 -4.12 4.06
N LYS A 161 18.26 -4.19 4.73
CA LYS A 161 19.24 -3.10 4.75
C LYS A 161 20.47 -3.51 3.95
N VAL A 162 21.05 -2.55 3.26
CA VAL A 162 22.32 -2.77 2.57
C VAL A 162 23.41 -3.10 3.59
N LYS A 163 24.17 -4.16 3.30
CA LYS A 163 25.36 -4.54 4.10
C LYS A 163 26.63 -3.90 3.55
N SER A 164 26.71 -3.81 2.22
CA SER A 164 27.76 -3.11 1.52
C SER A 164 27.20 -2.48 0.27
N TYR A 165 27.50 -1.22 0.02
CA TYR A 165 27.04 -0.49 -1.14
C TYR A 165 27.78 -0.96 -2.40
N ASN A 166 27.02 -1.17 -3.48
CA ASN A 166 27.57 -1.55 -4.79
C ASN A 166 27.66 -0.31 -5.70
N SER A 167 28.83 0.34 -5.70
CA SER A 167 29.10 1.52 -6.55
C SER A 167 29.03 1.22 -8.07
N ASN A 168 29.15 -0.03 -8.47
CA ASN A 168 29.04 -0.51 -9.86
C ASN A 168 27.64 -1.06 -10.19
N GLY A 169 26.71 -0.94 -9.28
CA GLY A 169 25.33 -1.38 -9.50
C GLY A 169 24.58 -0.56 -10.55
N ASP A 170 23.40 -1.03 -10.90
CA ASP A 170 22.52 -0.34 -11.85
C ASP A 170 21.92 0.94 -11.25
N ILE A 171 21.51 1.89 -12.09
CA ILE A 171 20.55 2.93 -11.78
C ILE A 171 19.17 2.33 -12.05
N SER A 172 18.43 1.98 -11.00
CA SER A 172 17.18 1.23 -11.14
C SER A 172 15.95 2.12 -11.02
N LEU A 173 15.19 2.23 -12.11
CA LEU A 173 13.84 2.82 -12.08
C LEU A 173 12.83 1.73 -11.72
N ILE A 174 12.15 1.91 -10.60
CA ILE A 174 11.06 1.01 -10.16
C ILE A 174 9.75 1.67 -10.55
N ASP A 175 9.12 1.09 -11.55
CA ASP A 175 7.95 1.65 -12.21
C ASP A 175 6.66 1.39 -11.44
N TYR A 176 5.62 2.15 -11.79
CA TYR A 176 4.25 2.02 -11.32
C TYR A 176 3.34 1.59 -12.47
N ASP A 177 2.46 0.65 -12.20
CA ASP A 177 1.43 0.25 -13.16
C ASP A 177 0.09 0.11 -12.44
N GLY A 178 -0.81 1.06 -12.66
CA GLY A 178 -2.16 1.08 -12.12
C GLY A 178 -3.07 0.09 -12.84
N LEU A 179 -4.16 -0.30 -12.18
CA LEU A 179 -5.14 -1.21 -12.78
C LEU A 179 -5.77 -0.60 -14.03
N LYS A 180 -5.76 -1.35 -15.15
CA LYS A 180 -6.35 -0.95 -16.43
C LYS A 180 -7.85 -0.68 -16.31
N TYR A 181 -8.55 -1.55 -15.59
CA TYR A 181 -9.98 -1.43 -15.32
C TYR A 181 -10.16 -1.18 -13.81
N SER A 182 -10.30 0.09 -13.45
CA SER A 182 -10.49 0.46 -12.05
C SER A 182 -11.93 0.21 -11.64
N TYR A 183 -12.09 -0.48 -10.51
CA TYR A 183 -13.38 -0.71 -9.84
C TYR A 183 -13.47 0.06 -8.50
N ARG A 184 -12.57 1.01 -8.27
CA ARG A 184 -12.44 1.76 -7.03
C ARG A 184 -11.98 3.18 -7.29
N CYS A 185 -12.28 4.08 -6.37
CA CYS A 185 -11.79 5.46 -6.39
C CYS A 185 -10.68 5.64 -5.35
N ALA A 186 -9.64 6.35 -5.73
CA ALA A 186 -8.55 6.76 -4.84
C ALA A 186 -7.80 7.94 -5.49
N THR A 187 -7.09 8.72 -4.70
CA THR A 187 -6.24 9.82 -5.17
C THR A 187 -4.85 9.32 -5.57
N ILE A 188 -4.83 8.33 -6.46
CA ILE A 188 -3.63 7.72 -7.06
C ILE A 188 -3.88 7.50 -8.56
N PRO A 189 -2.85 7.40 -9.41
CA PRO A 189 -3.03 7.12 -10.84
C PRO A 189 -3.75 5.79 -11.06
N MET A 190 -4.82 5.82 -11.84
CA MET A 190 -5.57 4.62 -12.23
C MET A 190 -6.05 4.75 -13.67
N GLY A 191 -6.32 3.61 -14.31
CA GLY A 191 -6.79 3.60 -15.69
C GLY A 191 -5.79 4.32 -16.60
N PRO A 192 -6.24 5.20 -17.52
CA PRO A 192 -5.38 5.89 -18.49
C PRO A 192 -4.27 6.74 -17.88
N LEU A 193 -4.39 7.22 -16.64
CA LEU A 193 -3.33 7.99 -15.97
C LEU A 193 -2.03 7.19 -15.79
N THR A 194 -2.11 5.86 -15.82
CA THR A 194 -0.93 4.99 -15.83
C THR A 194 -0.05 5.23 -17.05
N VAL A 195 -0.66 5.56 -18.20
CA VAL A 195 0.09 5.87 -19.43
C VAL A 195 0.87 7.18 -19.28
N GLU A 196 0.31 8.15 -18.56
CA GLU A 196 1.02 9.42 -18.29
C GLU A 196 2.22 9.20 -17.37
N VAL A 197 2.10 8.31 -16.37
CA VAL A 197 3.25 7.92 -15.54
C VAL A 197 4.33 7.25 -16.39
N TYR A 198 3.94 6.33 -17.29
CA TYR A 198 4.87 5.72 -18.24
C TYR A 198 5.55 6.77 -19.13
N ASN A 199 4.79 7.72 -19.69
CA ASN A 199 5.31 8.79 -20.56
C ASN A 199 6.32 9.66 -19.80
N GLN A 200 6.03 10.04 -18.55
CA GLN A 200 6.98 10.79 -17.70
C GLN A 200 8.29 10.02 -17.53
N ASN A 201 8.21 8.72 -17.20
CA ASN A 201 9.39 7.89 -17.01
C ASN A 201 10.19 7.72 -18.31
N LYS A 202 9.50 7.52 -19.45
CA LYS A 202 10.11 7.46 -20.80
C LYS A 202 10.85 8.75 -21.14
N ASP A 203 10.20 9.88 -20.92
CA ASP A 203 10.79 11.18 -21.20
C ASP A 203 11.99 11.46 -20.27
N PHE A 204 11.89 11.10 -19.00
CA PHE A 204 13.01 11.16 -18.05
C PHE A 204 14.23 10.37 -18.58
N ILE A 205 14.04 9.12 -19.00
CA ILE A 205 15.10 8.29 -19.56
C ILE A 205 15.69 8.93 -20.82
N ASN A 206 14.85 9.54 -21.66
CA ASN A 206 15.31 10.23 -22.88
C ASN A 206 16.13 11.50 -22.59
N CYS A 207 15.92 12.15 -21.46
CA CYS A 207 16.71 13.31 -21.03
C CYS A 207 18.11 12.94 -20.51
N LEU A 208 18.38 11.65 -20.21
CA LEU A 208 19.67 11.21 -19.71
C LEU A 208 20.69 11.08 -20.87
N SER A 209 21.95 11.36 -20.56
CA SER A 209 23.08 11.10 -21.47
C SER A 209 23.19 9.63 -21.82
N GLN A 210 23.84 9.32 -22.93
CA GLN A 210 24.03 7.94 -23.37
C GLN A 210 24.78 7.10 -22.30
N ASP A 211 25.74 7.68 -21.59
CA ASP A 211 26.56 6.96 -20.63
C ASP A 211 25.80 6.66 -19.34
N VAL A 212 24.94 7.56 -18.87
CA VAL A 212 24.06 7.31 -17.74
C VAL A 212 22.95 6.32 -18.13
N ARG A 213 22.36 6.50 -19.32
CA ARG A 213 21.30 5.62 -19.84
C ARG A 213 21.75 4.16 -19.95
N LYS A 214 22.99 3.88 -20.34
CA LYS A 214 23.55 2.51 -20.38
C LYS A 214 23.53 1.81 -19.00
N LYS A 215 23.56 2.58 -17.91
CA LYS A 215 23.50 2.05 -16.54
C LYS A 215 22.06 1.93 -16.02
N MET A 216 21.07 2.44 -16.78
CA MET A 216 19.67 2.38 -16.39
C MET A 216 19.10 0.97 -16.54
N LYS A 217 18.35 0.55 -15.55
CA LYS A 217 17.48 -0.64 -15.61
C LYS A 217 16.10 -0.28 -15.11
N VAL A 218 15.09 -0.70 -15.81
CA VAL A 218 13.69 -0.52 -15.40
C VAL A 218 13.18 -1.83 -14.81
N ARG A 219 12.54 -1.74 -13.67
CA ARG A 219 11.75 -2.81 -13.08
C ARG A 219 10.27 -2.50 -13.24
N PRO A 220 9.61 -3.06 -14.28
CA PRO A 220 8.19 -2.85 -14.48
C PRO A 220 7.37 -3.50 -13.38
N PHE A 221 6.19 -2.95 -13.09
CA PHE A 221 5.24 -3.58 -12.19
C PHE A 221 4.57 -4.78 -12.89
N PRO A 222 4.44 -5.95 -12.22
CA PRO A 222 4.11 -7.19 -12.92
C PRO A 222 2.63 -7.39 -13.26
N LEU A 223 1.70 -6.59 -12.75
CA LEU A 223 0.27 -6.95 -12.69
C LEU A 223 -0.72 -5.87 -13.15
N GLY A 224 -0.28 -4.74 -13.67
CA GLY A 224 -1.17 -3.62 -14.00
C GLY A 224 -2.06 -3.82 -15.24
N GLY A 225 -1.62 -4.65 -16.18
CA GLY A 225 -2.36 -4.96 -17.40
C GLY A 225 -2.19 -3.96 -18.53
N TRP A 226 -1.19 -3.06 -18.45
CA TRP A 226 -0.84 -2.07 -19.47
C TRP A 226 0.32 -2.51 -20.36
N GLU A 227 0.85 -3.72 -20.15
CA GLU A 227 1.98 -4.25 -20.91
C GLU A 227 3.22 -3.35 -20.83
N THR A 228 3.40 -2.72 -19.66
CA THR A 228 4.42 -1.68 -19.44
C THR A 228 5.82 -2.21 -19.73
N LYS A 229 6.08 -3.49 -19.43
CA LYS A 229 7.36 -4.13 -19.77
C LYS A 229 7.63 -4.10 -21.27
N ASP A 230 6.64 -4.47 -22.09
CA ASP A 230 6.80 -4.55 -23.54
C ASP A 230 6.97 -3.15 -24.15
N ARG A 231 6.28 -2.14 -23.60
CA ARG A 231 6.48 -0.73 -23.98
C ARG A 231 7.91 -0.26 -23.74
N TYR A 232 8.53 -0.59 -22.58
CA TYR A 232 9.93 -0.25 -22.36
C TYR A 232 10.88 -0.99 -23.30
N ILE A 233 10.59 -2.23 -23.65
CA ILE A 233 11.38 -3.00 -24.64
C ILE A 233 11.28 -2.37 -26.03
N ASP A 234 10.07 -1.98 -26.44
CA ASP A 234 9.83 -1.33 -27.73
C ASP A 234 10.56 0.03 -27.84
N ASP A 235 10.56 0.82 -26.75
CA ASP A 235 11.16 2.14 -26.75
C ASP A 235 12.69 2.14 -26.56
N PHE A 236 13.25 1.20 -25.76
CA PHE A 236 14.65 1.23 -25.32
C PHE A 236 15.44 -0.06 -25.54
N GLY A 237 14.79 -1.10 -26.05
CA GLY A 237 15.40 -2.43 -26.24
C GLY A 237 15.33 -3.29 -24.96
N PHE A 238 15.59 -4.58 -25.15
CA PHE A 238 15.45 -5.60 -24.09
C PHE A 238 16.37 -5.35 -22.89
N ASP A 239 17.54 -4.78 -23.14
CA ASP A 239 18.56 -4.57 -22.11
C ASP A 239 18.15 -3.56 -21.03
N ILE A 240 17.13 -2.74 -21.27
CA ILE A 240 16.61 -1.81 -20.26
C ILE A 240 15.92 -2.53 -19.09
N ILE A 241 15.44 -3.76 -19.30
CA ILE A 241 14.68 -4.48 -18.28
C ILE A 241 15.62 -5.09 -17.25
N SER A 242 15.30 -4.83 -15.96
CA SER A 242 16.04 -5.42 -14.84
C SER A 242 15.93 -6.95 -14.84
N SER A 243 17.05 -7.64 -14.78
CA SER A 243 17.13 -9.10 -14.65
C SER A 243 16.98 -9.60 -13.20
N GLN A 244 16.93 -8.70 -12.22
CA GLN A 244 16.84 -9.05 -10.80
C GLN A 244 15.49 -9.70 -10.45
N GLY A 245 15.52 -10.87 -9.81
CA GLY A 245 14.31 -11.66 -9.54
C GLY A 245 13.34 -11.01 -8.54
N SER A 246 13.82 -10.44 -7.43
CA SER A 246 12.99 -9.82 -6.40
C SER A 246 13.18 -8.31 -6.33
N LEU A 247 12.16 -7.59 -5.83
CA LEU A 247 12.28 -6.15 -5.58
C LEU A 247 13.43 -5.82 -4.63
N SER A 248 13.56 -6.57 -3.54
CA SER A 248 14.66 -6.38 -2.57
C SER A 248 16.03 -6.57 -3.23
N ASN A 249 16.17 -7.55 -4.14
CA ASN A 249 17.43 -7.73 -4.87
C ASN A 249 17.69 -6.55 -5.82
N THR A 250 16.68 -6.05 -6.52
CA THR A 250 16.82 -4.85 -7.35
C THR A 250 17.34 -3.69 -6.52
N ILE A 251 16.69 -3.37 -5.40
CA ILE A 251 17.08 -2.26 -4.53
C ILE A 251 18.52 -2.45 -4.01
N LEU A 252 18.83 -3.61 -3.43
CA LEU A 252 20.11 -3.85 -2.76
C LEU A 252 21.32 -3.93 -3.71
N ASN A 253 21.10 -4.24 -4.99
CA ASN A 253 22.16 -4.30 -6.01
C ASN A 253 22.27 -3.00 -6.83
N SER A 254 21.40 -2.02 -6.57
CA SER A 254 21.45 -0.72 -7.26
C SER A 254 22.50 0.20 -6.64
N ARG A 255 23.09 1.07 -7.47
CA ARG A 255 23.84 2.23 -7.01
C ARG A 255 22.94 3.45 -6.73
N LEU A 256 21.82 3.53 -7.44
CA LEU A 256 20.78 4.54 -7.28
C LEU A 256 19.43 3.91 -7.57
N VAL A 257 18.45 4.16 -6.72
CA VAL A 257 17.06 3.74 -6.93
C VAL A 257 16.21 4.96 -7.25
N ILE A 258 15.40 4.86 -8.29
CA ILE A 258 14.41 5.88 -8.68
C ILE A 258 13.04 5.23 -8.60
N CYS A 259 12.18 5.74 -7.72
CA CYS A 259 10.80 5.24 -7.59
C CYS A 259 9.86 6.12 -8.40
N ALA A 260 8.89 5.51 -9.10
CA ALA A 260 7.88 6.25 -9.86
C ALA A 260 6.62 6.57 -9.03
N TYR A 261 6.60 6.23 -7.73
CA TYR A 261 5.42 6.46 -6.88
C TYR A 261 5.76 6.46 -5.38
N PRO A 262 5.06 7.28 -4.56
CA PRO A 262 5.38 7.55 -3.17
C PRO A 262 4.75 6.54 -2.18
N GLN A 263 4.84 5.23 -2.46
CA GLN A 263 4.22 4.18 -1.67
C GLN A 263 5.26 3.21 -1.09
N THR A 264 4.86 1.99 -0.77
CA THR A 264 5.66 0.97 -0.06
C THR A 264 7.06 0.77 -0.65
N THR A 265 7.20 0.79 -1.98
CA THR A 265 8.51 0.63 -2.65
C THR A 265 9.46 1.76 -2.30
N PHE A 266 8.96 3.00 -2.24
CA PHE A 266 9.74 4.14 -1.81
C PHE A 266 10.20 4.00 -0.35
N SER A 267 9.31 3.53 0.54
CA SER A 267 9.68 3.21 1.93
C SER A 267 10.74 2.10 2.02
N GLU A 268 10.63 1.05 1.21
CA GLU A 268 11.59 -0.05 1.18
C GLU A 268 12.97 0.45 0.69
N ALA A 269 13.00 1.30 -0.33
CA ALA A 269 14.23 1.88 -0.86
C ALA A 269 14.88 2.84 0.14
N MET A 270 14.13 3.77 0.72
CA MET A 270 14.61 4.69 1.77
C MET A 270 15.16 3.93 2.99
N TYR A 271 14.45 2.90 3.44
CA TYR A 271 14.88 2.06 4.57
C TYR A 271 16.15 1.26 4.27
N SER A 272 16.37 0.87 3.02
CA SER A 272 17.52 0.05 2.63
C SER A 272 18.87 0.73 2.86
N GLY A 273 18.92 2.07 2.82
CA GLY A 273 20.13 2.87 2.87
C GLY A 273 20.81 3.08 1.52
N ILE A 274 20.24 2.56 0.43
CA ILE A 274 20.70 2.84 -0.94
C ILE A 274 20.29 4.27 -1.32
N PRO A 275 21.12 5.05 -2.02
CA PRO A 275 20.74 6.33 -2.62
C PRO A 275 19.43 6.19 -3.37
N THR A 276 18.43 6.98 -2.98
CA THR A 276 17.05 6.82 -3.45
C THR A 276 16.45 8.17 -3.77
N MET A 277 15.83 8.28 -4.94
CA MET A 277 15.00 9.42 -5.32
C MET A 277 13.64 8.94 -5.82
N ILE A 278 12.72 9.88 -5.95
CA ILE A 278 11.40 9.64 -6.50
C ILE A 278 11.08 10.69 -7.56
N LEU A 279 10.56 10.21 -8.69
CA LEU A 279 9.97 11.02 -9.75
C LEU A 279 8.52 10.59 -9.92
N PHE A 280 7.56 11.49 -9.65
CA PHE A 280 6.15 11.15 -9.70
C PHE A 280 5.28 12.32 -10.13
N HIS A 281 4.07 12.03 -10.60
CA HIS A 281 3.07 13.05 -10.93
C HIS A 281 2.33 13.51 -9.67
N GLU A 282 2.68 14.69 -9.15
CA GLU A 282 2.02 15.26 -7.97
C GLU A 282 0.51 15.45 -8.18
N GLU A 283 0.09 15.79 -9.40
CA GLU A 283 -1.31 15.95 -9.78
C GLU A 283 -2.14 14.65 -9.66
N PHE A 284 -1.48 13.49 -9.76
CA PHE A 284 -2.15 12.19 -9.71
C PHE A 284 -2.02 11.50 -8.34
N TRP A 285 -1.14 12.02 -7.48
CA TRP A 285 -0.86 11.49 -6.15
C TRP A 285 -1.16 12.54 -5.10
N GLU A 286 -2.45 12.79 -4.85
CA GLU A 286 -2.84 13.67 -3.76
C GLU A 286 -2.55 12.96 -2.43
N VAL A 287 -1.70 13.55 -1.62
CA VAL A 287 -1.30 13.01 -0.32
C VAL A 287 -1.88 13.82 0.83
N GLN A 288 -1.91 13.23 2.02
CA GLN A 288 -2.40 13.91 3.22
C GLN A 288 -1.57 15.16 3.52
N PRO A 289 -2.20 16.31 3.82
CA PRO A 289 -1.51 17.58 4.09
C PRO A 289 -0.48 17.54 5.21
N ILE A 290 -0.57 16.57 6.09
CA ILE A 290 0.38 16.31 7.18
C ILE A 290 1.82 16.08 6.69
N TYR A 291 1.99 15.73 5.40
CA TYR A 291 3.30 15.51 4.79
C TYR A 291 3.86 16.73 4.06
N ASN A 292 3.19 17.88 4.03
CA ASN A 292 3.62 19.04 3.24
C ASN A 292 5.04 19.51 3.59
N GLU A 293 5.37 19.60 4.89
CA GLU A 293 6.72 19.96 5.36
C GLU A 293 7.77 18.93 4.91
N LEU A 294 7.46 17.64 5.07
CA LEU A 294 8.33 16.56 4.61
C LEU A 294 8.56 16.61 3.10
N ILE A 295 7.51 16.84 2.30
CA ILE A 295 7.60 16.95 0.84
C ILE A 295 8.53 18.10 0.46
N SER A 296 8.43 19.26 1.12
CA SER A 296 9.34 20.39 0.89
C SER A 296 10.79 20.00 1.17
N LEU A 297 11.06 19.37 2.33
CA LEU A 297 12.40 18.90 2.68
C LEU A 297 12.95 17.87 1.68
N LEU A 298 12.12 16.93 1.23
CA LEU A 298 12.54 15.93 0.23
C LEU A 298 12.83 16.58 -1.14
N LYS A 299 12.07 17.59 -1.55
CA LYS A 299 12.33 18.36 -2.78
C LYS A 299 13.63 19.17 -2.68
N GLU A 300 13.84 19.87 -1.58
CA GLU A 300 15.07 20.65 -1.32
C GLU A 300 16.33 19.78 -1.26
N ALA A 301 16.22 18.57 -0.74
CA ALA A 301 17.32 17.60 -0.66
C ALA A 301 17.59 16.85 -1.98
N GLY A 302 16.83 17.12 -3.04
CA GLY A 302 16.96 16.39 -4.30
C GLY A 302 16.47 14.93 -4.24
N ILE A 303 15.70 14.57 -3.22
CA ILE A 303 15.12 13.21 -3.10
C ILE A 303 13.83 13.12 -3.90
N MET A 304 13.06 14.21 -4.04
CA MET A 304 11.73 14.20 -4.65
C MET A 304 11.64 15.18 -5.83
N TYR A 305 11.18 14.66 -6.97
CA TYR A 305 10.98 15.41 -8.21
C TYR A 305 9.59 15.17 -8.79
N THR A 306 9.03 16.22 -9.39
CA THR A 306 7.82 16.19 -10.21
C THR A 306 8.11 16.55 -11.67
N ASP A 307 9.24 17.22 -11.92
CA ASP A 307 9.74 17.57 -13.24
C ASP A 307 10.80 16.58 -13.71
N LYS A 308 10.56 15.95 -14.85
CA LYS A 308 11.43 14.93 -15.46
C LYS A 308 12.79 15.47 -15.90
N ILE A 309 12.85 16.75 -16.32
CA ILE A 309 14.10 17.37 -16.79
C ILE A 309 15.00 17.67 -15.60
N LEU A 310 14.44 18.26 -14.54
CA LEU A 310 15.18 18.53 -13.32
C LEU A 310 15.65 17.23 -12.64
N ALA A 311 14.80 16.19 -12.65
CA ALA A 311 15.18 14.88 -12.17
C ALA A 311 16.36 14.29 -12.97
N ALA A 312 16.33 14.38 -14.29
CA ALA A 312 17.40 13.88 -15.15
C ALA A 312 18.71 14.67 -14.93
N GLN A 313 18.64 15.99 -14.82
CA GLN A 313 19.81 16.83 -14.51
C GLN A 313 20.44 16.45 -13.17
N HIS A 314 19.62 16.18 -12.15
CA HIS A 314 20.12 15.75 -10.86
C HIS A 314 20.79 14.36 -10.97
N VAL A 315 20.16 13.40 -11.64
CA VAL A 315 20.76 12.06 -11.86
C VAL A 315 22.11 12.19 -12.58
N GLU A 316 22.22 13.03 -13.62
CA GLU A 316 23.49 13.28 -14.31
C GLU A 316 24.57 13.82 -13.34
N SER A 317 24.20 14.75 -12.47
CA SER A 317 25.16 15.35 -11.53
C SER A 317 25.69 14.38 -10.50
N ILE A 318 24.87 13.43 -10.05
CA ILE A 318 25.24 12.44 -9.01
C ILE A 318 25.64 11.07 -9.56
N ALA A 319 25.52 10.82 -10.87
CA ALA A 319 25.77 9.52 -11.49
C ALA A 319 27.19 8.99 -11.29
N GLY A 320 28.17 9.86 -11.01
CA GLY A 320 29.53 9.50 -10.65
C GLY A 320 29.63 8.79 -9.31
N ASP A 321 29.11 9.42 -8.27
CA ASP A 321 29.02 8.87 -6.91
C ASP A 321 27.71 9.30 -6.21
N PRO A 322 26.61 8.54 -6.40
CA PRO A 322 25.36 8.85 -5.72
C PRO A 322 25.46 8.81 -4.18
N MET A 323 26.45 8.12 -3.63
CA MET A 323 26.61 8.01 -2.18
C MET A 323 27.15 9.31 -1.58
N GLU A 324 27.93 10.11 -2.31
CA GLU A 324 28.38 11.43 -1.88
C GLU A 324 27.16 12.33 -1.59
N TRP A 325 26.26 12.49 -2.56
CA TRP A 325 24.99 13.22 -2.38
C TRP A 325 24.15 12.64 -1.24
N TRP A 326 24.06 11.29 -1.15
CA TRP A 326 23.25 10.61 -0.14
C TRP A 326 23.71 10.89 1.29
N ASN A 327 24.99 11.26 1.46
CA ASN A 327 25.61 11.60 2.74
C ASN A 327 25.73 13.12 2.98
N GLU A 328 25.19 13.96 2.11
CA GLU A 328 25.12 15.40 2.35
C GLU A 328 24.21 15.72 3.55
N PRO A 329 24.53 16.74 4.34
CA PRO A 329 23.78 17.08 5.56
C PRO A 329 22.29 17.30 5.30
N GLN A 330 21.91 17.94 4.19
CA GLN A 330 20.52 18.20 3.84
C GLN A 330 19.78 16.92 3.47
N THR A 331 20.42 16.00 2.75
CA THR A 331 19.87 14.70 2.39
C THR A 331 19.69 13.82 3.63
N ILE A 332 20.63 13.83 4.54
CA ILE A 332 20.53 13.12 5.83
C ILE A 332 19.33 13.64 6.62
N LEU A 333 19.22 14.98 6.77
CA LEU A 333 18.08 15.59 7.50
C LEU A 333 16.73 15.19 6.92
N ALA A 334 16.58 15.24 5.60
CA ALA A 334 15.35 14.87 4.92
C ALA A 334 15.01 13.37 5.11
N ARG A 335 16.02 12.49 5.11
CA ARG A 335 15.87 11.05 5.37
C ARG A 335 15.48 10.77 6.81
N GLU A 336 16.07 11.46 7.77
CA GLU A 336 15.71 11.35 9.18
C GLU A 336 14.25 11.78 9.39
N LYS A 337 13.83 12.89 8.79
CA LYS A 337 12.44 13.35 8.86
C LYS A 337 11.47 12.37 8.18
N PHE A 338 11.85 11.80 7.04
CA PHE A 338 11.07 10.73 6.40
C PHE A 338 10.92 9.52 7.32
N ASN A 339 11.99 9.07 7.95
CA ASN A 339 11.95 7.94 8.89
C ASN A 339 11.06 8.24 10.09
N GLU A 340 11.15 9.45 10.63
CA GLU A 340 10.30 9.90 11.74
C GLU A 340 8.80 9.83 11.39
N LEU A 341 8.43 10.32 10.21
CA LEU A 341 7.02 10.48 9.84
C LEU A 341 6.42 9.27 9.13
N CYS A 342 7.21 8.52 8.38
CA CYS A 342 6.71 7.45 7.53
C CYS A 342 7.06 6.04 8.01
N LEU A 343 8.07 5.90 8.86
CA LEU A 343 8.59 4.60 9.28
C LEU A 343 8.82 4.56 10.79
N THR A 344 8.56 3.41 11.40
CA THR A 344 9.02 3.12 12.75
C THR A 344 10.18 2.16 12.66
N ILE A 345 11.36 2.64 13.02
CA ILE A 345 12.62 1.86 12.99
C ILE A 345 12.99 1.52 14.42
N GLU A 346 13.02 0.23 14.73
CA GLU A 346 13.40 -0.28 16.03
C GLU A 346 14.48 -1.34 15.90
N SER A 347 15.32 -1.46 16.93
CA SER A 347 16.39 -2.48 16.99
C SER A 347 15.83 -3.90 17.11
N ASN A 348 14.70 -4.05 17.79
CA ASN A 348 14.03 -5.33 17.99
C ASN A 348 12.53 -5.25 17.72
N PRO A 349 12.10 -5.16 16.45
CA PRO A 349 10.70 -4.98 16.09
C PRO A 349 9.80 -6.14 16.51
N ILE A 350 10.36 -7.35 16.72
CA ILE A 350 9.58 -8.52 17.11
C ILE A 350 9.05 -8.38 18.53
N ASP A 351 9.88 -7.88 19.44
CA ASP A 351 9.48 -7.73 20.85
C ASP A 351 8.36 -6.70 20.98
N SER A 352 8.45 -5.58 20.27
CA SER A 352 7.39 -4.55 20.24
C SER A 352 6.06 -5.12 19.77
N TRP A 353 6.07 -5.93 18.70
CA TRP A 353 4.86 -6.62 18.24
C TRP A 353 4.31 -7.60 19.26
N VAL A 354 5.18 -8.34 19.95
CA VAL A 354 4.77 -9.28 21.01
C VAL A 354 4.14 -8.56 22.18
N GLU A 355 4.73 -7.45 22.63
CA GLU A 355 4.21 -6.63 23.72
C GLU A 355 2.85 -6.04 23.37
N LEU A 356 2.69 -5.52 22.15
CA LEU A 356 1.40 -5.02 21.66
C LEU A 356 0.31 -6.10 21.74
N PHE A 357 0.56 -7.29 21.18
CA PHE A 357 -0.44 -8.36 21.20
C PHE A 357 -0.75 -8.86 22.60
N ARG A 358 0.22 -8.87 23.52
CA ARG A 358 -0.03 -9.17 24.94
C ARG A 358 -0.92 -8.13 25.58
N ALA A 359 -0.68 -6.85 25.34
CA ALA A 359 -1.48 -5.76 25.87
C ALA A 359 -2.93 -5.82 25.35
N ILE A 360 -3.13 -6.09 24.07
CA ILE A 360 -4.46 -6.26 23.48
C ILE A 360 -5.20 -7.45 24.11
N SER A 361 -4.52 -8.59 24.28
CA SER A 361 -5.14 -9.78 24.89
C SER A 361 -5.50 -9.55 26.37
N ALA A 362 -4.68 -8.83 27.12
CA ALA A 362 -4.97 -8.48 28.50
C ALA A 362 -6.11 -7.47 28.63
N GLY A 363 -6.20 -6.48 27.74
CA GLY A 363 -7.26 -5.46 27.71
C GLY A 363 -8.61 -6.00 27.24
N GLY A 364 -8.63 -7.00 26.36
CA GLY A 364 -9.86 -7.67 25.88
C GLY A 364 -10.61 -8.41 26.99
N SER A 365 -9.91 -8.85 28.03
CA SER A 365 -10.53 -9.51 29.21
C SER A 365 -11.39 -8.55 30.06
N SER A 366 -11.25 -7.22 29.89
CA SER A 366 -12.00 -6.23 30.65
C SER A 366 -13.29 -5.74 29.94
N LYS A 367 -13.50 -6.14 28.67
CA LYS A 367 -14.71 -5.78 27.89
C LYS A 367 -15.80 -6.87 27.91
N ARG A 368 -15.59 -7.98 28.65
CA ARG A 368 -16.58 -9.06 28.81
C ARG A 368 -17.38 -8.89 30.09
#